data_0b5cfa46feaa372d6c14cf4337acb47f
#
_entry.id   0b5cfa46feaa372d6c14cf4337acb47f
#
_cell.length_a   1.000
_cell.length_b   1.000
_cell.length_c   1.000
_cell.angle_alpha   90.00
_cell.angle_beta   90.00
_cell.angle_gamma   90.00
#
_symmetry.space_group_name_H-M   'P 1'
#
loop_
_entity.id
_entity.type
_entity.pdbx_description
1 polymer ?
#
loop_
_entity_poly.entity_id
_entity_poly.type
_entity_poly.pdbx_seq_one_letter_code
_entity_poly.pdbx_strand_id
1 'polypeptide(L)'
;MTDPLTVTEHAFKVMGGPARLVIEHPAAHTASARTACQAVEGLLRDLETRYSRYRENSLISQINRLAGTGTLTPVDEETLALLEFCGRLWEQSHGLFDPTAGILRQVWDFSGGQQGDVSELPDLLAKVDWSKVLQSEQGVGLRDVGMELDLGGIVKEYGADKAAQSLRDHGFNHALIELAGDVVAVGSKTSGAPWHVGISDPEAPSRTMVTIELTNCALATSGSYQRFIEINGRRYSHFLNPRSGWPVEGAASVSVISDSCLTAGAVATVACLHSGTDATAWLDRAGLPWLSIGQAGECLGPLAP
;
A
#
# COMPACT_ATOMS: atom_id res chain seq x y z
N MET A 1 -15.11 11.23 -39.78
CA MET A 1 -15.22 12.14 -38.64
C MET A 1 -14.70 11.36 -37.42
N THR A 2 -13.67 11.84 -36.78
CA THR A 2 -13.18 11.23 -35.55
C THR A 2 -14.22 11.47 -34.45
N ASP A 3 -14.62 10.41 -33.73
CA ASP A 3 -15.55 10.48 -32.62
C ASP A 3 -14.99 11.44 -31.54
N PRO A 4 -15.79 12.38 -31.01
CA PRO A 4 -15.27 13.33 -30.02
C PRO A 4 -14.76 12.61 -28.77
N LEU A 5 -13.62 13.07 -28.26
CA LEU A 5 -13.05 12.55 -27.00
C LEU A 5 -13.88 13.03 -25.82
N THR A 6 -14.01 12.15 -24.83
CA THR A 6 -14.68 12.42 -23.55
C THR A 6 -13.94 11.76 -22.41
N VAL A 7 -14.34 12.07 -21.18
CA VAL A 7 -13.77 11.51 -19.95
C VAL A 7 -14.88 10.84 -19.15
N THR A 8 -14.64 9.63 -18.70
CA THR A 8 -15.45 8.98 -17.67
C THR A 8 -14.69 9.02 -16.34
N GLU A 9 -15.34 9.58 -15.33
CA GLU A 9 -14.84 9.55 -13.96
C GLU A 9 -15.72 8.68 -13.08
N HIS A 10 -15.11 7.91 -12.18
CA HIS A 10 -15.80 7.06 -11.22
C HIS A 10 -15.11 7.13 -9.87
N ALA A 11 -15.82 7.60 -8.86
CA ALA A 11 -15.30 7.77 -7.50
C ALA A 11 -16.08 6.88 -6.51
N PHE A 12 -15.33 6.20 -5.62
CA PHE A 12 -15.91 5.31 -4.62
C PHE A 12 -14.98 5.23 -3.39
N LYS A 13 -15.32 4.38 -2.41
CA LYS A 13 -14.46 4.09 -1.25
C LYS A 13 -14.18 2.60 -1.19
N VAL A 14 -12.92 2.24 -0.98
CA VAL A 14 -12.47 0.85 -0.82
C VAL A 14 -11.15 0.82 -0.04
N MET A 15 -10.87 -0.28 0.64
CA MET A 15 -9.61 -0.49 1.41
C MET A 15 -9.33 0.64 2.40
N GLY A 16 -10.38 1.18 3.00
CA GLY A 16 -10.30 2.24 4.00
C GLY A 16 -10.01 3.65 3.46
N GLY A 17 -9.96 3.85 2.14
CA GLY A 17 -9.66 5.14 1.53
C GLY A 17 -10.55 5.51 0.34
N PRO A 18 -10.42 6.75 -0.19
CA PRO A 18 -11.04 7.15 -1.44
C PRO A 18 -10.35 6.47 -2.62
N ALA A 19 -11.13 6.17 -3.66
CA ALA A 19 -10.67 5.70 -4.94
C ALA A 19 -11.29 6.53 -6.06
N ARG A 20 -10.55 6.80 -7.12
CA ARG A 20 -11.01 7.50 -8.31
C ARG A 20 -10.38 6.89 -9.56
N LEU A 21 -11.21 6.66 -10.57
CA LEU A 21 -10.81 6.24 -11.90
C LEU A 21 -11.13 7.37 -12.87
N VAL A 22 -10.20 7.68 -13.76
CA VAL A 22 -10.36 8.65 -14.85
C VAL A 22 -9.98 7.94 -16.14
N ILE A 23 -10.89 7.86 -17.09
CA ILE A 23 -10.67 7.21 -18.40
C ILE A 23 -10.94 8.21 -19.50
N GLU A 24 -9.95 8.51 -20.35
CA GLU A 24 -10.12 9.26 -21.59
C GLU A 24 -10.44 8.28 -22.74
N HIS A 25 -11.52 8.54 -23.48
CA HIS A 25 -11.98 7.63 -24.54
C HIS A 25 -12.85 8.36 -25.58
N PRO A 26 -13.09 7.77 -26.78
CA PRO A 26 -14.12 8.25 -27.70
C PRO A 26 -15.51 8.20 -27.08
N ALA A 27 -16.37 9.16 -27.38
CA ALA A 27 -17.72 9.27 -26.78
C ALA A 27 -18.59 8.03 -27.01
N ALA A 28 -18.41 7.33 -28.12
CA ALA A 28 -19.10 6.06 -28.39
C ALA A 28 -18.81 4.96 -27.38
N HIS A 29 -17.68 5.04 -26.65
CA HIS A 29 -17.27 4.04 -25.67
C HIS A 29 -17.71 4.37 -24.23
N THR A 30 -18.53 5.41 -23.99
CA THR A 30 -18.95 5.83 -22.64
C THR A 30 -19.61 4.71 -21.83
N ALA A 31 -20.47 3.90 -22.45
CA ALA A 31 -21.10 2.76 -21.77
C ALA A 31 -20.08 1.70 -21.36
N SER A 32 -19.15 1.36 -22.26
CA SER A 32 -18.07 0.39 -21.98
C SER A 32 -17.12 0.91 -20.89
N ALA A 33 -16.79 2.20 -20.89
CA ALA A 33 -15.95 2.81 -19.85
C ALA A 33 -16.60 2.73 -18.46
N ARG A 34 -17.90 2.97 -18.36
CA ARG A 34 -18.64 2.79 -17.11
C ARG A 34 -18.64 1.33 -16.64
N THR A 35 -18.83 0.39 -17.57
CA THR A 35 -18.75 -1.05 -17.24
C THR A 35 -17.36 -1.43 -16.76
N ALA A 36 -16.30 -0.93 -17.39
CA ALA A 36 -14.93 -1.16 -16.93
C ALA A 36 -14.67 -0.56 -15.54
N CYS A 37 -15.17 0.64 -15.25
CA CYS A 37 -15.10 1.22 -13.92
C CYS A 37 -15.79 0.35 -12.85
N GLN A 38 -16.97 -0.17 -13.14
CA GLN A 38 -17.70 -1.07 -12.23
C GLN A 38 -16.96 -2.40 -12.01
N ALA A 39 -16.35 -2.95 -13.07
CA ALA A 39 -15.53 -4.16 -12.95
C ALA A 39 -14.31 -3.92 -12.04
N VAL A 40 -13.62 -2.79 -12.19
CA VAL A 40 -12.50 -2.40 -11.31
C VAL A 40 -12.97 -2.21 -9.86
N GLU A 41 -14.08 -1.53 -9.62
CA GLU A 41 -14.64 -1.38 -8.28
C GLU A 41 -14.96 -2.75 -7.66
N GLY A 42 -15.59 -3.65 -8.42
CA GLY A 42 -15.88 -5.02 -7.99
C GLY A 42 -14.61 -5.77 -7.59
N LEU A 43 -13.59 -5.77 -8.46
CA LEU A 43 -12.30 -6.40 -8.21
C LEU A 43 -11.63 -5.88 -6.91
N LEU A 44 -11.62 -4.56 -6.71
CA LEU A 44 -11.01 -3.97 -5.51
C LEU A 44 -11.78 -4.32 -4.23
N ARG A 45 -13.12 -4.40 -4.30
CA ARG A 45 -13.97 -4.86 -3.17
C ARG A 45 -13.76 -6.33 -2.85
N ASP A 46 -13.54 -7.17 -3.85
CA ASP A 46 -13.23 -8.59 -3.67
C ASP A 46 -11.88 -8.77 -2.99
N LEU A 47 -10.84 -8.04 -3.41
CA LEU A 47 -9.54 -8.04 -2.74
C LEU A 47 -9.65 -7.54 -1.28
N GLU A 48 -10.42 -6.46 -1.02
CA GLU A 48 -10.68 -5.99 0.34
C GLU A 48 -11.38 -7.06 1.18
N THR A 49 -12.40 -7.70 0.64
CA THR A 49 -13.15 -8.74 1.34
C THR A 49 -12.25 -9.94 1.67
N ARG A 50 -11.37 -10.30 0.74
CA ARG A 50 -10.49 -11.44 0.86
C ARG A 50 -9.34 -11.23 1.83
N TYR A 51 -8.69 -10.06 1.80
CA TYR A 51 -7.43 -9.81 2.51
C TYR A 51 -7.55 -8.90 3.73
N SER A 52 -8.75 -8.37 4.03
CA SER A 52 -8.93 -7.51 5.20
C SER A 52 -8.87 -8.31 6.50
N ARG A 53 -7.94 -7.97 7.39
CA ARG A 53 -7.90 -8.52 8.75
C ARG A 53 -9.06 -8.07 9.65
N TYR A 54 -9.81 -7.05 9.24
CA TYR A 54 -10.96 -6.51 9.99
C TYR A 54 -12.28 -7.24 9.70
N ARG A 55 -12.32 -8.05 8.64
CA ARG A 55 -13.50 -8.84 8.26
C ARG A 55 -13.35 -10.26 8.78
N GLU A 56 -14.25 -10.70 9.66
CA GLU A 56 -14.19 -12.02 10.28
C GLU A 56 -14.14 -13.17 9.27
N ASN A 57 -14.81 -13.01 8.14
CA ASN A 57 -14.92 -14.03 7.09
C ASN A 57 -13.81 -13.93 6.02
N SER A 58 -12.83 -13.03 6.18
CA SER A 58 -11.73 -12.92 5.23
C SER A 58 -10.80 -14.14 5.33
N LEU A 59 -10.04 -14.37 4.25
CA LEU A 59 -8.99 -15.40 4.21
C LEU A 59 -7.92 -15.15 5.29
N ILE A 60 -7.50 -13.88 5.44
CA ILE A 60 -6.50 -13.50 6.46
C ILE A 60 -7.02 -13.79 7.87
N SER A 61 -8.28 -13.45 8.17
CA SER A 61 -8.87 -13.76 9.47
C SER A 61 -9.04 -15.26 9.72
N GLN A 62 -9.25 -16.07 8.67
CA GLN A 62 -9.26 -17.53 8.80
C GLN A 62 -7.88 -18.07 9.15
N ILE A 63 -6.82 -17.62 8.46
CA ILE A 63 -5.44 -18.00 8.76
C ILE A 63 -5.09 -17.62 10.21
N ASN A 64 -5.42 -16.38 10.61
CA ASN A 64 -5.12 -15.87 11.95
C ASN A 64 -5.83 -16.68 13.06
N ARG A 65 -7.10 -17.07 12.87
CA ARG A 65 -7.83 -17.90 13.86
C ARG A 65 -7.24 -19.29 14.05
N LEU A 66 -6.58 -19.82 13.03
CA LEU A 66 -5.95 -21.15 13.07
C LEU A 66 -4.48 -21.09 13.52
N ALA A 67 -3.99 -19.93 13.94
CA ALA A 67 -2.62 -19.78 14.43
C ALA A 67 -2.31 -20.73 15.59
N GLY A 68 -1.20 -21.46 15.51
CA GLY A 68 -0.75 -22.42 16.51
C GLY A 68 -1.48 -23.76 16.53
N THR A 69 -2.48 -23.99 15.65
CA THR A 69 -3.19 -25.29 15.59
C THR A 69 -2.50 -26.32 14.71
N GLY A 70 -1.51 -25.91 13.91
CA GLY A 70 -0.91 -26.74 12.87
C GLY A 70 -1.77 -26.94 11.62
N THR A 71 -2.98 -26.37 11.59
CA THR A 71 -3.89 -26.45 10.43
C THR A 71 -3.48 -25.42 9.39
N LEU A 72 -3.36 -25.84 8.12
CA LEU A 72 -3.13 -24.95 6.99
C LEU A 72 -4.45 -24.56 6.35
N THR A 73 -4.62 -23.28 6.02
CA THR A 73 -5.76 -22.78 5.26
C THR A 73 -5.41 -22.87 3.77
N PRO A 74 -6.21 -23.58 2.94
CA PRO A 74 -6.00 -23.61 1.49
C PRO A 74 -6.09 -22.20 0.90
N VAL A 75 -5.16 -21.87 0.03
CA VAL A 75 -5.10 -20.60 -0.68
C VAL A 75 -4.85 -20.83 -2.16
N ASP A 76 -5.18 -19.85 -2.99
CA ASP A 76 -4.91 -19.91 -4.41
C ASP A 76 -3.51 -19.37 -4.76
N GLU A 77 -3.14 -19.50 -6.05
CA GLU A 77 -1.86 -19.06 -6.57
C GLU A 77 -1.64 -17.54 -6.40
N GLU A 78 -2.71 -16.74 -6.51
CA GLU A 78 -2.64 -15.29 -6.30
C GLU A 78 -2.20 -14.94 -4.88
N THR A 79 -2.79 -15.61 -3.89
CA THR A 79 -2.42 -15.44 -2.47
C THR A 79 -1.00 -15.93 -2.20
N LEU A 80 -0.61 -17.07 -2.76
CA LEU A 80 0.76 -17.56 -2.61
C LEU A 80 1.78 -16.59 -3.19
N ALA A 81 1.52 -16.03 -4.37
CA ALA A 81 2.41 -15.04 -5.00
C ALA A 81 2.56 -13.76 -4.15
N LEU A 82 1.46 -13.29 -3.53
CA LEU A 82 1.51 -12.15 -2.59
C LEU A 82 2.34 -12.47 -1.35
N LEU A 83 2.18 -13.66 -0.78
CA LEU A 83 2.94 -14.09 0.40
C LEU A 83 4.42 -14.30 0.07
N GLU A 84 4.74 -14.84 -1.11
CA GLU A 84 6.12 -14.93 -1.60
C GLU A 84 6.75 -13.53 -1.78
N PHE A 85 5.98 -12.57 -2.31
CA PHE A 85 6.41 -11.19 -2.38
C PHE A 85 6.71 -10.63 -0.99
N CYS A 86 5.84 -10.85 0.00
CA CYS A 86 6.08 -10.49 1.39
C CYS A 86 7.35 -11.10 1.95
N GLY A 87 7.59 -12.39 1.70
CA GLY A 87 8.79 -13.09 2.14
C GLY A 87 10.07 -12.48 1.57
N ARG A 88 10.08 -12.21 0.26
CA ARG A 88 11.22 -11.52 -0.39
C ARG A 88 11.44 -10.12 0.19
N LEU A 89 10.38 -9.36 0.44
CA LEU A 89 10.49 -8.02 1.01
C LEU A 89 10.98 -8.07 2.47
N TRP A 90 10.53 -9.05 3.25
CA TRP A 90 11.02 -9.31 4.61
C TRP A 90 12.53 -9.60 4.60
N GLU A 91 13.00 -10.47 3.72
CA GLU A 91 14.44 -10.76 3.58
C GLU A 91 15.24 -9.53 3.17
N GLN A 92 14.81 -8.82 2.11
CA GLN A 92 15.50 -7.64 1.57
C GLN A 92 15.55 -6.47 2.55
N SER A 93 14.51 -6.30 3.37
CA SER A 93 14.44 -5.29 4.43
C SER A 93 15.09 -5.73 5.73
N HIS A 94 15.71 -6.92 5.74
CA HIS A 94 16.26 -7.53 6.96
C HIS A 94 15.22 -7.59 8.09
N GLY A 95 13.96 -7.91 7.76
CA GLY A 95 12.87 -8.06 8.73
C GLY A 95 12.25 -6.75 9.21
N LEU A 96 12.54 -5.60 8.59
CA LEU A 96 11.86 -4.34 8.91
C LEU A 96 10.43 -4.30 8.36
N PHE A 97 10.20 -4.88 7.17
CA PHE A 97 8.86 -5.17 6.71
C PHE A 97 8.51 -6.58 7.17
N ASP A 98 7.58 -6.68 8.10
CA ASP A 98 7.11 -7.98 8.60
C ASP A 98 5.57 -8.00 8.66
N PRO A 99 4.89 -8.74 7.77
CA PRO A 99 3.44 -8.84 7.78
C PRO A 99 2.85 -9.45 9.06
N THR A 100 3.67 -10.05 9.92
CA THR A 100 3.21 -10.56 11.22
C THR A 100 3.22 -9.48 12.31
N ALA A 101 3.79 -8.31 12.03
CA ALA A 101 3.82 -7.17 12.96
C ALA A 101 2.45 -6.51 13.18
N GLY A 102 1.44 -6.89 12.39
CA GLY A 102 0.07 -6.38 12.54
C GLY A 102 -0.53 -6.57 13.94
N ILE A 103 -0.08 -7.56 14.71
CA ILE A 103 -0.49 -7.80 16.09
C ILE A 103 -0.13 -6.63 17.05
N LEU A 104 0.91 -5.85 16.75
CA LEU A 104 1.35 -4.72 17.56
C LEU A 104 0.30 -3.60 17.69
N ARG A 105 -0.75 -3.62 16.82
CA ARG A 105 -1.92 -2.74 16.97
C ARG A 105 -2.68 -2.92 18.28
N GLN A 106 -2.48 -4.02 18.98
CA GLN A 106 -3.08 -4.25 20.30
C GLN A 106 -2.56 -3.23 21.33
N VAL A 107 -1.32 -2.75 21.17
CA VAL A 107 -0.75 -1.64 21.95
C VAL A 107 -0.91 -0.30 21.25
N TRP A 108 -0.91 -0.26 19.91
CA TRP A 108 -0.95 0.97 19.14
C TRP A 108 -2.24 1.06 18.32
N ASP A 109 -3.34 1.55 18.93
CA ASP A 109 -4.61 1.73 18.21
C ASP A 109 -4.67 3.09 17.50
N PHE A 110 -4.20 3.12 16.27
CA PHE A 110 -4.24 4.31 15.41
C PHE A 110 -5.66 4.66 14.93
N SER A 111 -6.64 3.77 15.07
CA SER A 111 -8.04 4.03 14.71
C SER A 111 -8.80 4.68 15.86
N GLY A 112 -8.56 4.21 17.09
CA GLY A 112 -9.13 4.76 18.31
C GLY A 112 -8.33 5.92 18.91
N GLY A 113 -7.13 6.19 18.38
CA GLY A 113 -6.26 7.27 18.86
C GLY A 113 -5.67 7.00 20.24
N GLN A 114 -5.49 5.73 20.62
CA GLN A 114 -5.08 5.33 21.97
C GLN A 114 -3.82 4.45 21.96
N GLN A 115 -3.05 4.59 23.04
CA GLN A 115 -1.97 3.65 23.38
C GLN A 115 -2.49 2.71 24.47
N GLY A 116 -2.32 1.41 24.23
CA GLY A 116 -2.56 0.37 25.21
C GLY A 116 -1.40 0.19 26.18
N ASP A 117 -1.38 -0.93 26.89
CA ASP A 117 -0.32 -1.23 27.87
C ASP A 117 0.96 -1.67 27.15
N VAL A 118 1.99 -0.82 27.19
CA VAL A 118 3.30 -1.11 26.59
C VAL A 118 4.04 -2.27 27.30
N SER A 119 3.61 -2.67 28.49
CA SER A 119 4.19 -3.84 29.16
C SER A 119 3.87 -5.16 28.46
N GLU A 120 2.87 -5.17 27.55
CA GLU A 120 2.51 -6.32 26.70
C GLU A 120 3.44 -6.49 25.48
N LEU A 121 4.23 -5.46 25.14
CA LEU A 121 5.09 -5.50 23.95
C LEU A 121 6.02 -6.72 23.87
N PRO A 122 6.69 -7.18 24.94
CA PRO A 122 7.56 -8.36 24.87
C PRO A 122 6.81 -9.63 24.44
N ASP A 123 5.59 -9.84 24.93
CA ASP A 123 4.76 -11.01 24.59
C ASP A 123 4.21 -10.93 23.17
N LEU A 124 3.91 -9.73 22.68
CA LEU A 124 3.49 -9.50 21.31
C LEU A 124 4.66 -9.66 20.33
N LEU A 125 5.83 -9.11 20.66
CA LEU A 125 7.05 -9.23 19.85
C LEU A 125 7.51 -10.68 19.68
N ALA A 126 7.31 -11.53 20.68
CA ALA A 126 7.60 -12.96 20.57
C ALA A 126 6.78 -13.67 19.46
N LYS A 127 5.66 -13.07 19.03
CA LYS A 127 4.77 -13.55 17.96
C LYS A 127 5.06 -12.90 16.60
N VAL A 128 5.93 -11.89 16.53
CA VAL A 128 6.33 -11.21 15.29
C VAL A 128 7.54 -11.89 14.70
N ASP A 129 7.34 -12.66 13.65
CA ASP A 129 8.43 -13.32 12.95
C ASP A 129 7.89 -13.99 11.67
N TRP A 130 8.20 -13.43 10.51
CA TRP A 130 7.80 -14.00 9.23
C TRP A 130 8.29 -15.44 9.02
N SER A 131 9.45 -15.83 9.58
CA SER A 131 9.96 -17.20 9.46
C SER A 131 9.06 -18.27 10.07
N LYS A 132 8.06 -17.85 10.85
CA LYS A 132 7.04 -18.71 11.48
C LYS A 132 5.77 -18.84 10.63
N VAL A 133 5.71 -18.18 9.47
CA VAL A 133 4.62 -18.38 8.50
C VAL A 133 4.88 -19.67 7.72
N LEU A 134 3.97 -20.59 7.83
CA LEU A 134 4.04 -21.90 7.18
C LEU A 134 3.41 -21.78 5.80
N GLN A 135 4.15 -22.11 4.75
CA GLN A 135 3.68 -22.10 3.37
C GLN A 135 4.00 -23.44 2.70
N SER A 136 2.99 -24.05 2.06
CA SER A 136 3.14 -25.28 1.30
C SER A 136 2.05 -25.37 0.21
N GLU A 137 2.11 -26.39 -0.63
CA GLU A 137 1.06 -26.72 -1.61
C GLU A 137 -0.32 -26.99 -0.96
N GLN A 138 -0.35 -27.33 0.34
CA GLN A 138 -1.58 -27.57 1.08
C GLN A 138 -2.22 -26.30 1.62
N GLY A 139 -1.48 -25.17 1.64
CA GLY A 139 -1.98 -23.89 2.12
C GLY A 139 -1.01 -23.15 3.03
N VAL A 140 -1.57 -22.21 3.79
CA VAL A 140 -0.84 -21.30 4.65
C VAL A 140 -1.32 -21.39 6.09
N GLY A 141 -0.39 -21.30 7.04
CA GLY A 141 -0.66 -21.29 8.48
C GLY A 141 0.34 -20.47 9.27
N LEU A 142 0.08 -20.30 10.54
CA LEU A 142 0.95 -19.59 11.49
C LEU A 142 1.37 -20.56 12.59
N ARG A 143 2.68 -20.64 12.85
CA ARG A 143 3.25 -21.67 13.73
C ARG A 143 2.82 -21.51 15.19
N ASP A 144 2.82 -20.29 15.70
CA ASP A 144 2.64 -20.03 17.12
C ASP A 144 1.23 -19.48 17.41
N VAL A 145 0.67 -19.83 18.55
CA VAL A 145 -0.64 -19.35 19.00
C VAL A 145 -0.64 -17.82 19.14
N GLY A 146 -1.67 -17.20 18.59
CA GLY A 146 -1.88 -15.76 18.66
C GLY A 146 -1.00 -14.94 17.73
N MET A 147 -0.27 -15.55 16.78
CA MET A 147 0.29 -14.81 15.65
C MET A 147 -0.83 -14.23 14.78
N GLU A 148 -0.56 -13.11 14.13
CA GLU A 148 -1.48 -12.48 13.18
C GLU A 148 -0.74 -12.09 11.90
N LEU A 149 -1.34 -12.41 10.76
CA LEU A 149 -0.92 -11.94 9.45
C LEU A 149 -1.73 -10.68 9.07
N ASP A 150 -1.07 -9.70 8.53
CA ASP A 150 -1.67 -8.47 7.99
C ASP A 150 -1.01 -8.08 6.67
N LEU A 151 -1.80 -8.05 5.60
CA LEU A 151 -1.35 -7.67 4.26
C LEU A 151 -1.70 -6.22 3.90
N GLY A 152 -2.15 -5.41 4.87
CA GLY A 152 -2.57 -4.03 4.65
C GLY A 152 -1.48 -3.11 4.11
N GLY A 153 -0.20 -3.49 4.23
CA GLY A 153 0.93 -2.75 3.69
C GLY A 153 1.25 -3.02 2.22
N ILE A 154 0.51 -3.94 1.55
CA ILE A 154 0.79 -4.30 0.14
C ILE A 154 -0.47 -4.51 -0.72
N VAL A 155 -1.61 -4.89 -0.12
CA VAL A 155 -2.82 -5.27 -0.88
C VAL A 155 -3.42 -4.08 -1.62
N LYS A 156 -3.30 -2.87 -1.10
CA LYS A 156 -3.78 -1.65 -1.74
C LYS A 156 -3.02 -1.39 -3.05
N GLU A 157 -1.71 -1.42 -2.99
CA GLU A 157 -0.82 -1.21 -4.13
C GLU A 157 -0.97 -2.31 -5.17
N TYR A 158 -1.08 -3.56 -4.72
CA TYR A 158 -1.41 -4.70 -5.58
C TYR A 158 -2.76 -4.50 -6.27
N GLY A 159 -3.77 -4.04 -5.54
CA GLY A 159 -5.09 -3.73 -6.09
C GLY A 159 -5.03 -2.65 -7.16
N ALA A 160 -4.18 -1.63 -7.00
CA ALA A 160 -3.99 -0.58 -8.01
C ALA A 160 -3.37 -1.15 -9.31
N ASP A 161 -2.39 -2.05 -9.22
CA ASP A 161 -1.83 -2.74 -10.39
C ASP A 161 -2.87 -3.63 -11.08
N LYS A 162 -3.69 -4.37 -10.31
CA LYS A 162 -4.79 -5.20 -10.85
C LYS A 162 -5.87 -4.35 -11.51
N ALA A 163 -6.19 -3.18 -10.94
CA ALA A 163 -7.12 -2.23 -11.52
C ALA A 163 -6.61 -1.71 -12.88
N ALA A 164 -5.32 -1.38 -12.98
CA ALA A 164 -4.69 -0.97 -14.22
C ALA A 164 -4.74 -2.07 -15.29
N GLN A 165 -4.45 -3.31 -14.90
CA GLN A 165 -4.56 -4.45 -15.81
C GLN A 165 -6.01 -4.66 -16.27
N SER A 166 -6.98 -4.59 -15.36
CA SER A 166 -8.39 -4.71 -15.69
C SER A 166 -8.85 -3.66 -16.72
N LEU A 167 -8.41 -2.40 -16.59
CA LEU A 167 -8.72 -1.36 -17.56
C LEU A 167 -8.13 -1.69 -18.95
N ARG A 168 -6.87 -2.18 -19.00
CA ARG A 168 -6.24 -2.63 -20.27
C ARG A 168 -7.00 -3.78 -20.90
N ASP A 169 -7.44 -4.76 -20.13
CA ASP A 169 -8.21 -5.92 -20.60
C ASP A 169 -9.58 -5.50 -21.18
N HIS A 170 -10.15 -4.39 -20.68
CA HIS A 170 -11.35 -3.76 -21.22
C HIS A 170 -11.07 -2.82 -22.41
N GLY A 171 -9.81 -2.73 -22.87
CA GLY A 171 -9.40 -1.93 -24.04
C GLY A 171 -9.12 -0.46 -23.73
N PHE A 172 -9.03 -0.05 -22.43
CA PHE A 172 -8.74 1.33 -22.03
C PHE A 172 -7.27 1.51 -21.68
N ASN A 173 -6.54 2.25 -22.54
CA ASN A 173 -5.10 2.50 -22.42
C ASN A 173 -4.77 3.96 -22.10
N HIS A 174 -5.77 4.79 -21.79
CA HIS A 174 -5.63 6.19 -21.43
C HIS A 174 -6.42 6.45 -20.16
N ALA A 175 -5.85 6.03 -19.01
CA ALA A 175 -6.55 6.11 -17.75
C ALA A 175 -5.62 6.45 -16.58
N LEU A 176 -6.19 7.02 -15.52
CA LEU A 176 -5.54 7.27 -14.24
C LEU A 176 -6.36 6.61 -13.14
N ILE A 177 -5.68 5.90 -12.26
CA ILE A 177 -6.24 5.23 -11.09
C ILE A 177 -5.65 5.91 -9.86
N GLU A 178 -6.48 6.42 -8.98
CA GLU A 178 -6.09 6.94 -7.67
C GLU A 178 -6.69 6.04 -6.59
N LEU A 179 -5.85 5.54 -5.69
CA LEU A 179 -6.27 4.66 -4.61
C LEU A 179 -5.60 5.09 -3.29
N ALA A 180 -6.34 5.87 -2.49
CA ALA A 180 -5.90 6.36 -1.18
C ALA A 180 -4.51 7.02 -1.20
N GLY A 181 -4.20 7.78 -2.25
CA GLY A 181 -2.94 8.53 -2.41
C GLY A 181 -1.92 7.87 -3.35
N ASP A 182 -2.08 6.59 -3.69
CA ASP A 182 -1.31 5.98 -4.76
C ASP A 182 -1.97 6.23 -6.10
N VAL A 183 -1.14 6.36 -7.15
CA VAL A 183 -1.60 6.68 -8.49
C VAL A 183 -0.96 5.74 -9.50
N VAL A 184 -1.78 5.17 -10.39
CA VAL A 184 -1.30 4.39 -11.54
C VAL A 184 -1.78 5.03 -12.83
N ALA A 185 -0.84 5.38 -13.70
CA ALA A 185 -1.11 5.84 -15.05
C ALA A 185 -1.13 4.66 -16.03
N VAL A 186 -2.26 4.43 -16.67
CA VAL A 186 -2.39 3.48 -17.77
C VAL A 186 -2.14 4.23 -19.08
N GLY A 187 -0.95 4.07 -19.64
CA GLY A 187 -0.49 4.85 -20.79
C GLY A 187 -0.39 6.35 -20.53
N SER A 188 -0.34 7.12 -21.62
CA SER A 188 -0.44 8.58 -21.62
C SER A 188 -1.90 9.03 -21.75
N LYS A 189 -2.16 10.33 -21.71
CA LYS A 189 -3.43 10.91 -22.17
C LYS A 189 -3.64 10.63 -23.66
N THR A 190 -4.87 10.69 -24.14
CA THR A 190 -5.20 10.54 -25.57
C THR A 190 -4.51 11.56 -26.47
N SER A 191 -4.11 12.70 -25.93
CA SER A 191 -3.29 13.72 -26.61
C SER A 191 -1.83 13.32 -26.79
N GLY A 192 -1.37 12.22 -26.16
CA GLY A 192 0.04 11.83 -26.05
C GLY A 192 0.79 12.49 -24.89
N ALA A 193 0.19 13.45 -24.20
CA ALA A 193 0.79 14.10 -23.03
C ALA A 193 0.81 13.18 -21.81
N PRO A 194 1.77 13.35 -20.87
CA PRO A 194 1.78 12.63 -19.62
C PRO A 194 0.62 13.03 -18.70
N TRP A 195 0.35 12.22 -17.70
CA TRP A 195 -0.51 12.56 -16.58
C TRP A 195 0.28 13.37 -15.56
N HIS A 196 -0.26 14.51 -15.12
CA HIS A 196 0.36 15.34 -14.09
C HIS A 196 -0.24 15.00 -12.74
N VAL A 197 0.59 14.54 -11.81
CA VAL A 197 0.18 14.12 -10.46
C VAL A 197 0.94 14.93 -9.42
N GLY A 198 0.21 15.50 -8.45
CA GLY A 198 0.80 16.29 -7.37
C GLY A 198 1.20 15.42 -6.19
N ILE A 199 2.42 15.59 -5.67
CA ILE A 199 2.81 15.11 -4.35
C ILE A 199 2.46 16.20 -3.35
N SER A 200 1.60 15.86 -2.37
CA SER A 200 1.10 16.80 -1.38
C SER A 200 2.14 17.10 -0.30
N ASP A 201 2.03 18.29 0.25
CA ASP A 201 2.76 18.71 1.44
C ASP A 201 2.21 17.97 2.68
N PRO A 202 3.04 17.23 3.45
CA PRO A 202 2.60 16.57 4.68
C PRO A 202 2.00 17.51 5.73
N GLU A 203 2.45 18.78 5.80
CA GLU A 203 1.94 19.79 6.74
C GLU A 203 0.70 20.52 6.23
N ALA A 204 0.53 20.60 4.90
CA ALA A 204 -0.58 21.26 4.24
C ALA A 204 -1.09 20.40 3.07
N PRO A 205 -1.88 19.32 3.31
CA PRO A 205 -2.24 18.31 2.29
C PRO A 205 -2.97 18.86 1.06
N SER A 206 -3.54 20.06 1.15
CA SER A 206 -4.13 20.76 -0.01
C SER A 206 -3.11 21.47 -0.91
N ARG A 207 -1.85 21.57 -0.47
CA ARG A 207 -0.75 22.17 -1.23
C ARG A 207 0.04 21.09 -1.95
N THR A 208 0.27 21.26 -3.23
CA THR A 208 1.19 20.44 -4.02
C THR A 208 2.60 20.97 -3.85
N MET A 209 3.54 20.11 -3.41
CA MET A 209 4.96 20.44 -3.34
C MET A 209 5.66 20.21 -4.66
N VAL A 210 5.41 19.06 -5.28
CA VAL A 210 6.04 18.64 -6.54
C VAL A 210 4.98 18.10 -7.47
N THR A 211 5.06 18.44 -8.76
CA THR A 211 4.23 17.82 -9.80
C THR A 211 5.08 16.84 -10.58
N ILE A 212 4.61 15.60 -10.67
CA ILE A 212 5.26 14.50 -11.36
C ILE A 212 4.50 14.19 -12.65
N GLU A 213 5.24 13.91 -13.72
CA GLU A 213 4.71 13.41 -14.98
C GLU A 213 4.75 11.89 -15.02
N LEU A 214 3.58 11.25 -15.19
CA LEU A 214 3.44 9.82 -15.27
C LEU A 214 2.96 9.38 -16.65
N THR A 215 3.60 8.34 -17.18
CA THR A 215 3.18 7.64 -18.39
C THR A 215 3.44 6.14 -18.23
N ASN A 216 2.37 5.35 -18.16
CA ASN A 216 2.43 3.89 -18.00
C ASN A 216 3.32 3.44 -16.83
N CYS A 217 3.20 4.12 -15.70
CA CYS A 217 3.91 3.82 -14.46
C CYS A 217 3.05 4.21 -13.25
N ALA A 218 3.52 3.90 -12.06
CA ALA A 218 2.85 4.17 -10.80
C ALA A 218 3.69 5.11 -9.92
N LEU A 219 3.01 5.93 -9.12
CA LEU A 219 3.53 6.69 -8.01
C LEU A 219 2.85 6.19 -6.73
N ALA A 220 3.61 5.61 -5.81
CA ALA A 220 3.10 5.25 -4.50
C ALA A 220 3.72 6.13 -3.42
N THR A 221 2.91 6.52 -2.44
CA THR A 221 3.33 7.38 -1.35
C THR A 221 2.98 6.78 0.01
N SER A 222 3.99 6.53 0.80
CA SER A 222 3.87 6.16 2.21
C SER A 222 4.17 7.38 3.10
N GLY A 223 3.33 7.62 4.12
CA GLY A 223 3.50 8.81 4.96
C GLY A 223 2.99 8.65 6.38
N SER A 224 3.73 9.20 7.33
CA SER A 224 3.42 9.16 8.76
C SER A 224 2.39 10.22 9.18
N TYR A 225 2.14 11.22 8.34
CA TYR A 225 1.30 12.38 8.66
C TYR A 225 -0.21 12.09 8.61
N GLN A 226 -0.64 11.06 7.90
CA GLN A 226 -2.07 10.73 7.73
C GLN A 226 -2.63 9.90 8.89
N ARG A 227 -1.82 9.02 9.48
CA ARG A 227 -2.21 8.13 10.58
C ARG A 227 -1.19 8.20 11.69
N PHE A 228 -1.57 8.84 12.79
CA PHE A 228 -0.74 8.98 13.98
C PHE A 228 -1.63 9.01 15.23
N ILE A 229 -1.05 8.76 16.37
CA ILE A 229 -1.62 9.06 17.68
C ILE A 229 -0.79 10.15 18.34
N GLU A 230 -1.42 11.00 19.17
CA GLU A 230 -0.74 12.02 19.93
C GLU A 230 -0.79 11.69 21.43
N ILE A 231 0.37 11.58 22.06
CA ILE A 231 0.50 11.26 23.48
C ILE A 231 1.44 12.29 24.08
N ASN A 232 0.94 13.03 25.08
CA ASN A 232 1.73 14.07 25.77
C ASN A 232 2.37 15.10 24.82
N GLY A 233 1.66 15.48 23.74
CA GLY A 233 2.15 16.44 22.74
C GLY A 233 3.15 15.87 21.73
N ARG A 234 3.45 14.57 21.77
CA ARG A 234 4.30 13.88 20.81
C ARG A 234 3.47 13.02 19.87
N ARG A 235 3.73 13.14 18.57
CA ARG A 235 3.11 12.32 17.53
C ARG A 235 3.86 11.02 17.33
N TYR A 236 3.12 9.91 17.26
CA TYR A 236 3.62 8.57 17.00
C TYR A 236 2.99 8.06 15.71
N SER A 237 3.81 7.75 14.73
CA SER A 237 3.38 7.27 13.43
C SER A 237 2.84 5.83 13.48
N HIS A 238 2.05 5.44 12.50
CA HIS A 238 1.55 4.07 12.37
C HIS A 238 2.60 3.08 11.83
N PHE A 239 3.79 3.55 11.46
CA PHE A 239 4.91 2.69 11.09
C PHE A 239 5.55 2.14 12.35
N LEU A 240 5.34 0.86 12.63
CA LEU A 240 5.86 0.18 13.81
C LEU A 240 7.11 -0.61 13.43
N ASN A 241 8.18 -0.44 14.21
CA ASN A 241 9.36 -1.26 14.06
C ASN A 241 9.06 -2.67 14.62
N PRO A 242 9.11 -3.72 13.80
CA PRO A 242 8.75 -5.09 14.22
C PRO A 242 9.68 -5.69 15.27
N ARG A 243 10.89 -5.10 15.47
CA ARG A 243 11.85 -5.57 16.45
C ARG A 243 11.67 -4.94 17.83
N SER A 244 11.28 -3.67 17.86
CA SER A 244 11.09 -2.94 19.13
C SER A 244 9.62 -2.83 19.54
N GLY A 245 8.69 -2.99 18.61
CA GLY A 245 7.28 -2.74 18.81
C GLY A 245 6.89 -1.27 18.91
N TRP A 246 7.86 -0.34 18.75
CA TRP A 246 7.62 1.09 18.86
C TRP A 246 7.44 1.75 17.49
N PRO A 247 6.66 2.84 17.43
CA PRO A 247 6.59 3.69 16.24
C PRO A 247 7.96 4.22 15.81
N VAL A 248 8.20 4.22 14.49
CA VAL A 248 9.43 4.73 13.90
C VAL A 248 9.36 6.24 13.74
N GLU A 249 10.45 6.92 14.06
CA GLU A 249 10.67 8.33 13.74
C GLU A 249 11.45 8.41 12.42
N GLY A 250 10.73 8.41 11.32
CA GLY A 250 11.29 8.47 9.96
C GLY A 250 10.81 9.72 9.21
N ALA A 251 10.86 9.65 7.89
CA ALA A 251 10.34 10.68 7.01
C ALA A 251 8.84 10.94 7.25
N ALA A 252 8.41 12.19 7.02
CA ALA A 252 7.00 12.54 7.02
C ALA A 252 6.28 11.85 5.86
N SER A 253 6.90 11.80 4.66
CA SER A 253 6.43 11.00 3.54
C SER A 253 7.56 10.56 2.63
N VAL A 254 7.36 9.43 1.95
CA VAL A 254 8.22 8.91 0.89
C VAL A 254 7.35 8.55 -0.29
N SER A 255 7.67 9.12 -1.44
CA SER A 255 7.03 8.82 -2.73
C SER A 255 8.04 8.13 -3.65
N VAL A 256 7.61 7.07 -4.34
CA VAL A 256 8.45 6.29 -5.25
C VAL A 256 7.70 6.08 -6.57
N ILE A 257 8.42 6.14 -7.69
CA ILE A 257 7.90 5.83 -9.03
C ILE A 257 8.46 4.47 -9.48
N SER A 258 7.58 3.63 -10.01
CA SER A 258 7.94 2.33 -10.61
C SER A 258 6.93 1.92 -11.67
N ASP A 259 7.26 0.94 -12.49
CA ASP A 259 6.33 0.30 -13.42
C ASP A 259 5.20 -0.46 -12.69
N SER A 260 5.38 -0.81 -11.42
CA SER A 260 4.41 -1.48 -10.55
C SER A 260 4.16 -0.66 -9.29
N CYS A 261 2.89 -0.41 -8.97
CA CYS A 261 2.46 0.26 -7.74
C CYS A 261 2.86 -0.55 -6.51
N LEU A 262 2.73 -1.89 -6.57
CA LEU A 262 3.17 -2.79 -5.50
C LEU A 262 4.65 -2.62 -5.17
N THR A 263 5.51 -2.54 -6.19
CA THR A 263 6.94 -2.31 -6.00
C THR A 263 7.22 -0.93 -5.43
N ALA A 264 6.61 0.12 -6.00
CA ALA A 264 6.77 1.48 -5.51
C ALA A 264 6.35 1.63 -4.04
N GLY A 265 5.17 1.09 -3.68
CA GLY A 265 4.65 1.13 -2.31
C GLY A 265 5.46 0.31 -1.32
N ALA A 266 5.96 -0.86 -1.73
CA ALA A 266 6.86 -1.67 -0.90
C ALA A 266 8.15 -0.93 -0.56
N VAL A 267 8.79 -0.32 -1.56
CA VAL A 267 10.02 0.47 -1.37
C VAL A 267 9.76 1.68 -0.49
N ALA A 268 8.66 2.42 -0.72
CA ALA A 268 8.27 3.57 0.09
C ALA A 268 7.97 3.18 1.55
N THR A 269 7.24 2.08 1.76
CA THR A 269 6.90 1.58 3.10
C THR A 269 8.14 1.19 3.89
N VAL A 270 9.06 0.44 3.30
CA VAL A 270 10.32 0.07 3.97
C VAL A 270 11.17 1.31 4.26
N ALA A 271 11.21 2.29 3.36
CA ALA A 271 11.90 3.56 3.63
C ALA A 271 11.33 4.28 4.85
N CYS A 272 9.99 4.29 5.04
CA CYS A 272 9.34 4.84 6.22
C CYS A 272 9.60 4.04 7.51
N LEU A 273 9.96 2.76 7.41
CA LEU A 273 10.35 1.92 8.55
C LEU A 273 11.83 2.11 8.94
N HIS A 274 12.63 2.75 8.11
CA HIS A 274 13.98 3.18 8.43
C HIS A 274 13.97 4.57 9.08
N SER A 275 15.05 4.89 9.78
CA SER A 275 15.32 6.22 10.33
C SER A 275 16.61 6.80 9.75
N GLY A 276 16.67 8.13 9.61
CA GLY A 276 17.88 8.83 9.19
C GLY A 276 18.44 8.38 7.83
N THR A 277 19.77 8.20 7.77
CA THR A 277 20.49 7.85 6.53
C THR A 277 20.20 6.46 5.99
N ASP A 278 19.68 5.54 6.80
CA ASP A 278 19.35 4.18 6.37
C ASP A 278 18.19 4.18 5.37
N ALA A 279 17.23 5.10 5.54
CA ALA A 279 16.13 5.30 4.59
C ALA A 279 16.64 5.70 3.20
N THR A 280 17.57 6.65 3.14
CA THR A 280 18.19 7.10 1.87
C THR A 280 18.99 5.98 1.21
N ALA A 281 19.79 5.25 1.99
CA ALA A 281 20.56 4.12 1.47
C ALA A 281 19.67 2.98 0.93
N TRP A 282 18.50 2.76 1.54
CA TRP A 282 17.50 1.83 1.02
C TRP A 282 16.93 2.28 -0.31
N LEU A 283 16.51 3.56 -0.40
CA LEU A 283 15.93 4.17 -1.60
C LEU A 283 16.92 4.19 -2.77
N ASP A 284 18.17 4.53 -2.51
CA ASP A 284 19.23 4.53 -3.53
C ASP A 284 19.53 3.13 -4.06
N ARG A 285 19.53 2.11 -3.19
CA ARG A 285 19.70 0.71 -3.60
C ARG A 285 18.55 0.20 -4.46
N ALA A 286 17.34 0.69 -4.25
CA ALA A 286 16.20 0.32 -5.07
C ALA A 286 16.34 0.80 -6.52
N GLY A 287 17.13 1.85 -6.77
CA GLY A 287 17.41 2.39 -8.11
C GLY A 287 16.19 2.98 -8.82
N LEU A 288 15.15 3.30 -8.08
CA LEU A 288 13.90 3.90 -8.58
C LEU A 288 13.90 5.41 -8.32
N PRO A 289 13.19 6.24 -9.09
CA PRO A 289 12.99 7.65 -8.76
C PRO A 289 12.18 7.79 -7.46
N TRP A 290 12.67 8.62 -6.54
CA TRP A 290 12.05 8.82 -5.23
C TRP A 290 12.13 10.26 -4.73
N LEU A 291 11.19 10.63 -3.86
CA LEU A 291 11.18 11.84 -3.04
C LEU A 291 10.92 11.46 -1.59
N SER A 292 11.78 11.90 -0.69
CA SER A 292 11.54 11.85 0.76
C SER A 292 11.34 13.26 1.30
N ILE A 293 10.30 13.46 2.07
CA ILE A 293 10.00 14.70 2.78
C ILE A 293 10.17 14.43 4.27
N GLY A 294 11.10 15.12 4.90
CA GLY A 294 11.36 15.00 6.33
C GLY A 294 10.32 15.72 7.20
N GLN A 295 10.42 15.55 8.52
CA GLN A 295 9.47 16.14 9.48
C GLN A 295 9.53 17.68 9.54
N ALA A 296 10.63 18.31 9.12
CA ALA A 296 10.77 19.75 9.02
C ALA A 296 10.54 20.28 7.56
N GLY A 297 10.03 19.41 6.67
CA GLY A 297 9.71 19.78 5.28
C GLY A 297 10.91 19.75 4.31
N GLU A 298 12.07 19.25 4.74
CA GLU A 298 13.22 19.05 3.87
C GLU A 298 12.95 17.98 2.81
N CYS A 299 13.31 18.28 1.56
CA CYS A 299 13.12 17.35 0.43
C CYS A 299 14.46 16.71 0.04
N LEU A 300 14.48 15.40 -0.10
CA LEU A 300 15.62 14.61 -0.54
C LEU A 300 15.23 13.71 -1.71
N GLY A 301 16.16 13.42 -2.58
CA GLY A 301 16.02 12.45 -3.67
C GLY A 301 15.98 13.07 -5.05
N PRO A 302 16.02 12.23 -6.12
CA PRO A 302 16.06 12.69 -7.50
C PRO A 302 14.79 13.41 -7.96
N LEU A 303 13.67 13.27 -7.24
CA LEU A 303 12.41 13.96 -7.54
C LEU A 303 12.24 15.25 -6.68
N ALA A 304 13.22 15.63 -5.87
CA ALA A 304 13.19 16.89 -5.12
C ALA A 304 13.18 18.10 -6.06
N PRO A 305 12.44 19.20 -5.70
CA PRO A 305 12.30 20.38 -6.54
C PRO A 305 13.60 21.16 -6.72
#